data_b9cc7d04597a5323454c06c08f0db208
#
_entry.id   b9cc7d04597a5323454c06c08f0db208
#
_cell.length_a   1.000
_cell.length_b   1.000
_cell.length_c   1.000
_cell.angle_alpha   90.00
_cell.angle_beta   90.00
_cell.angle_gamma   90.00
#
_symmetry.space_group_name_H-M   'P 1'
#
loop_
_entity.id
_entity.type
_entity.pdbx_description
1 polymer ?
#
loop_
_entity_poly.entity_id
_entity_poly.type
_entity_poly.pdbx_seq_one_letter_code
_entity_poly.pdbx_strand_id
1 'polypeptide(L)'
;DRVIKDAEGMYDNMAYQIDEKVISAIGTFHNAMINGDSATNSETFDGLDKFLVGQTTEFNTGAYYDLSTMAKLEENASVFYEALIKLINRTGADALFVNEDMKSKIQTVARVLGYKTESEEAFGRVVTTIGENKVRLIDLGDVVTASGDTAVETPIIGLKTRKVGSETSVTGLTDIYAVKFDVKKGFHGVTLTGSSGVNTYLPDFNTPGAVKKGEVEMVACVALKNTKGAGVLRNVKIL
;
A
#
# COMPACT_ATOMS: atom_id res chain seq x y z
N ASP A 1 -19.14 -11.59 28.30
CA ASP A 1 -18.87 -11.47 29.75
C ASP A 1 -18.04 -12.60 30.33
N ARG A 2 -18.31 -13.87 30.07
CA ARG A 2 -17.52 -14.99 30.58
C ARG A 2 -16.10 -15.02 30.00
N VAL A 3 -15.96 -14.89 28.70
CA VAL A 3 -14.66 -14.92 28.03
C VAL A 3 -13.77 -13.76 28.49
N ILE A 4 -14.35 -12.56 28.70
CA ILE A 4 -13.62 -11.41 29.22
C ILE A 4 -13.15 -11.66 30.65
N LYS A 5 -14.02 -12.23 31.52
CA LYS A 5 -13.66 -12.60 32.89
C LYS A 5 -12.64 -13.72 33.01
N ASP A 6 -12.74 -14.72 32.14
CA ASP A 6 -11.82 -15.86 32.12
C ASP A 6 -10.43 -15.48 31.58
N ALA A 7 -10.33 -14.39 30.79
CA ALA A 7 -9.07 -13.84 30.30
C ALA A 7 -8.46 -12.78 31.24
N GLU A 8 -9.22 -12.36 32.27
CA GLU A 8 -8.81 -11.37 33.26
C GLU A 8 -7.54 -11.84 34.00
N GLY A 9 -6.43 -11.17 33.78
CA GLY A 9 -5.11 -11.54 34.31
C GLY A 9 -4.11 -12.04 33.29
N MET A 10 -4.53 -12.36 32.05
CA MET A 10 -3.63 -12.66 30.93
C MET A 10 -3.46 -11.46 30.01
N TYR A 11 -4.57 -10.83 29.59
CA TYR A 11 -4.62 -9.61 28.79
C TYR A 11 -6.05 -9.03 28.78
N ASP A 12 -6.17 -7.73 28.53
CA ASP A 12 -7.47 -7.10 28.32
C ASP A 12 -8.00 -7.46 26.93
N ASN A 13 -8.89 -8.45 26.89
CA ASN A 13 -9.47 -8.96 25.65
C ASN A 13 -10.25 -7.88 24.88
N MET A 14 -10.85 -6.90 25.57
CA MET A 14 -11.58 -5.82 24.90
C MET A 14 -10.61 -4.84 24.24
N ALA A 15 -9.53 -4.45 24.92
CA ALA A 15 -8.50 -3.61 24.35
C ALA A 15 -7.86 -4.28 23.13
N TYR A 16 -7.53 -5.56 23.24
CA TYR A 16 -7.01 -6.35 22.12
C TYR A 16 -7.95 -6.36 20.91
N GLN A 17 -9.25 -6.59 21.11
CA GLN A 17 -10.23 -6.57 20.02
C GLN A 17 -10.39 -5.19 19.37
N ILE A 18 -10.27 -4.12 20.14
CA ILE A 18 -10.28 -2.75 19.62
C ILE A 18 -9.04 -2.50 18.78
N ASP A 19 -7.87 -2.88 19.27
CA ASP A 19 -6.59 -2.72 18.54
C ASP A 19 -6.62 -3.48 17.21
N GLU A 20 -7.12 -4.71 17.19
CA GLU A 20 -7.28 -5.50 15.96
C GLU A 20 -8.25 -4.82 14.97
N LYS A 21 -9.33 -4.22 15.46
CA LYS A 21 -10.26 -3.44 14.62
C LYS A 21 -9.63 -2.18 14.06
N VAL A 22 -8.80 -1.49 14.83
CA VAL A 22 -8.05 -0.31 14.37
C VAL A 22 -7.06 -0.71 13.29
N ILE A 23 -6.31 -1.80 13.48
CA ILE A 23 -5.37 -2.33 12.48
C ILE A 23 -6.13 -2.69 11.18
N SER A 24 -7.26 -3.37 11.29
CA SER A 24 -8.11 -3.72 10.15
C SER A 24 -8.64 -2.47 9.41
N ALA A 25 -9.06 -1.43 10.13
CA ALA A 25 -9.51 -0.17 9.54
C ALA A 25 -8.37 0.54 8.79
N ILE A 26 -7.16 0.54 9.35
CA ILE A 26 -5.96 1.10 8.70
C ILE A 26 -5.63 0.29 7.43
N GLY A 27 -5.67 -1.03 7.47
CA GLY A 27 -5.47 -1.89 6.29
C GLY A 27 -6.48 -1.60 5.18
N THR A 28 -7.75 -1.45 5.53
CA THR A 28 -8.82 -1.07 4.60
C THR A 28 -8.57 0.30 3.98
N PHE A 29 -8.11 1.28 4.78
CA PHE A 29 -7.73 2.59 4.28
C PHE A 29 -6.54 2.54 3.32
N HIS A 30 -5.49 1.77 3.64
CA HIS A 30 -4.35 1.57 2.74
C HIS A 30 -4.77 0.93 1.42
N ASN A 31 -5.68 -0.04 1.47
CA ASN A 31 -6.24 -0.65 0.26
C ASN A 31 -7.02 0.38 -0.57
N ALA A 32 -7.89 1.17 0.06
CA ALA A 32 -8.63 2.23 -0.63
C ALA A 32 -7.69 3.32 -1.19
N MET A 33 -6.59 3.63 -0.51
CA MET A 33 -5.57 4.58 -0.97
C MET A 33 -4.95 4.18 -2.32
N ILE A 34 -4.79 2.89 -2.58
CA ILE A 34 -4.25 2.38 -3.84
C ILE A 34 -5.38 2.01 -4.81
N ASN A 35 -6.30 1.15 -4.38
CA ASN A 35 -7.27 0.47 -5.24
C ASN A 35 -8.68 1.05 -5.18
N GLY A 36 -8.91 2.11 -4.40
CA GLY A 36 -10.23 2.71 -4.23
C GLY A 36 -10.83 3.19 -5.56
N ASP A 37 -12.12 2.94 -5.75
CA ASP A 37 -12.90 3.37 -6.91
C ASP A 37 -14.32 3.76 -6.48
N SER A 38 -14.57 5.06 -6.40
CA SER A 38 -15.86 5.62 -6.01
C SER A 38 -17.00 5.33 -6.99
N ALA A 39 -16.66 4.95 -8.23
CA ALA A 39 -17.68 4.54 -9.21
C ALA A 39 -18.18 3.10 -8.96
N THR A 40 -17.35 2.25 -8.36
CA THR A 40 -17.72 0.87 -8.03
C THR A 40 -18.31 0.77 -6.62
N ASN A 41 -17.77 1.53 -5.68
CA ASN A 41 -18.24 1.59 -4.30
C ASN A 41 -18.33 3.06 -3.83
N SER A 42 -19.55 3.54 -3.60
CA SER A 42 -19.82 4.93 -3.18
C SER A 42 -19.32 5.28 -1.78
N GLU A 43 -18.96 4.28 -0.97
CA GLU A 43 -18.43 4.46 0.39
C GLU A 43 -16.90 4.60 0.41
N THR A 44 -16.25 4.50 -0.76
CA THR A 44 -14.82 4.68 -0.89
C THR A 44 -14.47 5.90 -1.74
N PHE A 45 -13.24 6.33 -1.67
CA PHE A 45 -12.68 7.40 -2.52
C PHE A 45 -11.83 6.82 -3.64
N ASP A 46 -11.52 7.61 -4.65
CA ASP A 46 -10.64 7.20 -5.74
C ASP A 46 -9.20 7.05 -5.24
N GLY A 47 -8.57 5.91 -5.55
CA GLY A 47 -7.20 5.58 -5.16
C GLY A 47 -6.17 6.02 -6.19
N LEU A 48 -4.90 5.81 -5.85
CA LEU A 48 -3.77 6.17 -6.73
C LEU A 48 -3.82 5.45 -8.07
N ASP A 49 -4.27 4.19 -8.10
CA ASP A 49 -4.38 3.40 -9.34
C ASP A 49 -5.28 4.12 -10.35
N LYS A 50 -6.40 4.68 -9.90
CA LYS A 50 -7.34 5.42 -10.73
C LYS A 50 -6.86 6.84 -11.07
N PHE A 51 -6.27 7.56 -10.13
CA PHE A 51 -5.75 8.92 -10.37
C PHE A 51 -4.64 8.96 -11.41
N LEU A 52 -3.85 7.89 -11.54
CA LEU A 52 -2.67 7.87 -12.38
C LEU A 52 -2.92 7.34 -13.80
N VAL A 53 -4.08 6.78 -14.08
CA VAL A 53 -4.44 6.30 -15.42
C VAL A 53 -4.41 7.45 -16.43
N GLY A 54 -3.62 7.27 -17.51
CA GLY A 54 -3.48 8.25 -18.59
C GLY A 54 -2.66 9.50 -18.23
N GLN A 55 -2.04 9.57 -17.06
CA GLN A 55 -1.21 10.69 -16.66
C GLN A 55 0.20 10.60 -17.25
N THR A 56 0.89 11.75 -17.34
CA THR A 56 2.27 11.83 -17.84
C THR A 56 3.30 11.15 -16.93
N THR A 57 2.87 10.71 -15.74
CA THR A 57 3.64 10.00 -14.73
C THR A 57 3.27 8.51 -14.67
N GLU A 58 2.46 8.03 -15.60
CA GLU A 58 2.20 6.61 -15.82
C GLU A 58 3.22 6.05 -16.81
N PHE A 59 4.08 5.15 -16.36
CA PHE A 59 5.14 4.56 -17.16
C PHE A 59 4.87 3.10 -17.48
N ASN A 60 5.40 2.64 -18.62
CA ASN A 60 5.43 1.23 -19.04
C ASN A 60 4.04 0.59 -19.21
N THR A 61 3.11 1.32 -19.85
CA THR A 61 1.75 0.82 -20.09
C THR A 61 1.66 -0.21 -21.24
N GLY A 62 2.62 -0.17 -22.19
CA GLY A 62 2.62 -1.02 -23.41
C GLY A 62 3.66 -2.14 -23.40
N ALA A 63 4.48 -2.26 -22.37
CA ALA A 63 5.52 -3.27 -22.22
C ALA A 63 5.56 -3.79 -20.78
N TYR A 64 6.42 -4.75 -20.47
CA TYR A 64 6.68 -5.19 -19.10
C TYR A 64 8.18 -5.45 -18.89
N TYR A 65 8.63 -5.30 -17.65
CA TYR A 65 9.96 -5.71 -17.22
C TYR A 65 9.87 -7.10 -16.61
N ASP A 66 10.57 -8.06 -17.19
CA ASP A 66 10.59 -9.43 -16.68
C ASP A 66 11.72 -9.61 -15.66
N LEU A 67 11.35 -9.75 -14.40
CA LEU A 67 12.23 -10.04 -13.27
C LEU A 67 11.88 -11.38 -12.61
N SER A 68 11.14 -12.26 -13.32
CA SER A 68 10.61 -13.49 -12.75
C SER A 68 11.70 -14.48 -12.34
N THR A 69 12.70 -14.66 -13.16
CA THR A 69 13.85 -15.54 -12.88
C THR A 69 15.12 -14.73 -12.67
N MET A 70 16.15 -15.34 -12.02
CA MET A 70 17.42 -14.66 -11.81
C MET A 70 18.09 -14.25 -13.11
N ALA A 71 18.05 -15.09 -14.14
CA ALA A 71 18.61 -14.80 -15.46
C ALA A 71 17.91 -13.59 -16.12
N LYS A 72 16.58 -13.53 -16.04
CA LYS A 72 15.79 -12.40 -16.56
C LYS A 72 16.01 -11.13 -15.73
N LEU A 73 16.16 -11.28 -14.43
CA LEU A 73 16.49 -10.16 -13.54
C LEU A 73 17.84 -9.55 -13.90
N GLU A 74 18.89 -10.36 -14.10
CA GLU A 74 20.22 -9.90 -14.51
C GLU A 74 20.19 -9.22 -15.88
N GLU A 75 19.46 -9.79 -16.85
CA GLU A 75 19.28 -9.21 -18.18
C GLU A 75 18.59 -7.83 -18.14
N ASN A 76 17.55 -7.68 -17.34
CA ASN A 76 16.71 -6.49 -17.31
C ASN A 76 17.05 -5.50 -16.19
N ALA A 77 17.96 -5.85 -15.27
CA ALA A 77 18.25 -5.06 -14.08
C ALA A 77 18.57 -3.59 -14.37
N SER A 78 19.42 -3.32 -15.36
CA SER A 78 19.86 -1.96 -15.70
C SER A 78 18.68 -1.12 -16.24
N VAL A 79 17.92 -1.67 -17.18
CA VAL A 79 16.81 -0.97 -17.83
C VAL A 79 15.66 -0.72 -16.84
N PHE A 80 15.36 -1.72 -16.01
CA PHE A 80 14.36 -1.58 -14.93
C PHE A 80 14.78 -0.51 -13.91
N TYR A 81 16.05 -0.54 -13.46
CA TYR A 81 16.54 0.42 -12.47
C TYR A 81 16.55 1.85 -13.01
N GLU A 82 16.94 2.02 -14.29
CA GLU A 82 16.84 3.32 -14.98
C GLU A 82 15.41 3.84 -15.03
N ALA A 83 14.44 2.98 -15.35
CA ALA A 83 13.03 3.34 -15.34
C ALA A 83 12.52 3.74 -13.95
N LEU A 84 12.97 3.03 -12.91
CA LEU A 84 12.65 3.33 -11.52
C LEU A 84 13.21 4.70 -11.09
N ILE A 85 14.47 4.97 -11.38
CA ILE A 85 15.09 6.29 -11.10
C ILE A 85 14.42 7.41 -11.89
N LYS A 86 14.06 7.15 -13.15
CA LYS A 86 13.31 8.11 -13.97
C LYS A 86 11.93 8.43 -13.37
N LEU A 87 11.23 7.44 -12.86
CA LEU A 87 9.97 7.64 -12.13
C LEU A 87 10.19 8.52 -10.90
N ILE A 88 11.18 8.20 -10.07
CA ILE A 88 11.54 8.95 -8.85
C ILE A 88 11.84 10.41 -9.19
N ASN A 89 12.70 10.65 -10.18
CA ASN A 89 13.09 12.00 -10.58
C ASN A 89 11.91 12.78 -11.19
N ARG A 90 11.02 12.12 -11.93
CA ARG A 90 9.85 12.75 -12.55
C ARG A 90 8.83 13.21 -11.52
N THR A 91 8.64 12.44 -10.47
CA THR A 91 7.66 12.72 -9.41
C THR A 91 8.27 13.52 -8.25
N GLY A 92 9.60 13.47 -8.08
CA GLY A 92 10.26 13.96 -6.88
C GLY A 92 9.81 13.18 -5.64
N ALA A 93 9.66 11.86 -5.79
CA ALA A 93 9.08 10.98 -4.79
C ALA A 93 9.90 10.92 -3.50
N ASP A 94 9.20 10.86 -2.37
CA ASP A 94 9.76 10.61 -1.04
C ASP A 94 9.62 9.13 -0.65
N ALA A 95 8.65 8.43 -1.26
CA ALA A 95 8.39 7.02 -1.00
C ALA A 95 7.95 6.25 -2.26
N LEU A 96 8.29 4.97 -2.29
CA LEU A 96 7.80 3.97 -3.23
C LEU A 96 6.93 2.98 -2.48
N PHE A 97 5.71 2.79 -2.95
CA PHE A 97 4.81 1.76 -2.45
C PHE A 97 4.90 0.53 -3.33
N VAL A 98 5.14 -0.60 -2.71
CA VAL A 98 5.36 -1.90 -3.36
C VAL A 98 4.72 -3.00 -2.52
N ASN A 99 4.67 -4.21 -3.06
CA ASN A 99 4.42 -5.41 -2.27
C ASN A 99 5.75 -6.04 -1.79
N GLU A 100 5.67 -7.00 -0.89
CA GLU A 100 6.80 -7.70 -0.29
C GLU A 100 7.72 -8.32 -1.35
N ASP A 101 7.15 -9.03 -2.31
CA ASP A 101 7.91 -9.68 -3.40
C ASP A 101 8.68 -8.67 -4.25
N MET A 102 8.02 -7.56 -4.63
CA MET A 102 8.65 -6.51 -5.41
C MET A 102 9.75 -5.79 -4.62
N LYS A 103 9.55 -5.59 -3.32
CA LYS A 103 10.57 -5.04 -2.43
C LYS A 103 11.84 -5.90 -2.43
N SER A 104 11.67 -7.22 -2.32
CA SER A 104 12.77 -8.18 -2.39
C SER A 104 13.47 -8.17 -3.76
N LYS A 105 12.71 -8.10 -4.86
CA LYS A 105 13.27 -8.00 -6.23
C LYS A 105 14.07 -6.71 -6.42
N ILE A 106 13.59 -5.56 -5.95
CA ILE A 106 14.30 -4.29 -6.05
C ILE A 106 15.63 -4.34 -5.29
N GLN A 107 15.66 -4.91 -4.08
CA GLN A 107 16.89 -5.10 -3.32
C GLN A 107 17.89 -6.02 -4.06
N THR A 108 17.38 -7.06 -4.71
CA THR A 108 18.20 -7.96 -5.51
C THR A 108 18.77 -7.26 -6.74
N VAL A 109 17.97 -6.48 -7.46
CA VAL A 109 18.43 -5.65 -8.59
C VAL A 109 19.50 -4.68 -8.17
N ALA A 110 19.32 -3.97 -7.05
CA ALA A 110 20.34 -3.06 -6.53
C ALA A 110 21.67 -3.79 -6.23
N ARG A 111 21.60 -4.97 -5.61
CA ARG A 111 22.78 -5.80 -5.33
C ARG A 111 23.48 -6.27 -6.60
N VAL A 112 22.72 -6.71 -7.62
CA VAL A 112 23.28 -7.15 -8.91
C VAL A 112 24.00 -6.00 -9.63
N LEU A 113 23.45 -4.80 -9.55
CA LEU A 113 24.06 -3.60 -10.12
C LEU A 113 25.19 -3.00 -9.27
N GLY A 114 25.48 -3.57 -8.10
CA GLY A 114 26.53 -3.10 -7.20
C GLY A 114 26.17 -1.85 -6.39
N TYR A 115 24.89 -1.46 -6.38
CA TYR A 115 24.42 -0.37 -5.52
C TYR A 115 24.17 -0.86 -4.11
N LYS A 116 24.58 -0.07 -3.11
CA LYS A 116 24.23 -0.32 -1.72
C LYS A 116 22.82 0.18 -1.47
N THR A 117 21.98 -0.68 -0.91
CA THR A 117 20.74 -0.24 -0.28
C THR A 117 21.08 0.25 1.12
N GLU A 118 20.72 1.48 1.43
CA GLU A 118 20.87 2.02 2.77
C GLU A 118 19.58 1.73 3.57
N SER A 119 19.70 1.70 4.89
CA SER A 119 18.57 1.61 5.79
C SER A 119 18.52 2.84 6.68
N GLU A 120 17.34 3.43 6.82
CA GLU A 120 17.09 4.57 7.68
C GLU A 120 16.08 4.16 8.76
N GLU A 121 16.28 4.61 9.98
CA GLU A 121 15.28 4.44 11.01
C GLU A 121 14.21 5.53 10.87
N ALA A 122 12.99 5.13 10.58
CA ALA A 122 11.85 6.02 10.49
C ALA A 122 10.68 5.46 11.30
N PHE A 123 10.14 6.27 12.20
CA PHE A 123 9.00 5.90 13.05
C PHE A 123 9.22 4.60 13.86
N GLY A 124 10.44 4.38 14.37
CA GLY A 124 10.80 3.18 15.14
C GLY A 124 10.91 1.90 14.31
N ARG A 125 10.99 2.01 12.98
CA ARG A 125 11.21 0.89 12.05
C ARG A 125 12.38 1.18 11.12
N VAL A 126 13.10 0.14 10.77
CA VAL A 126 14.16 0.21 9.75
C VAL A 126 13.52 0.14 8.37
N VAL A 127 13.66 1.20 7.59
CA VAL A 127 13.12 1.31 6.23
C VAL A 127 14.28 1.32 5.24
N THR A 128 14.18 0.50 4.20
CA THR A 128 15.17 0.49 3.11
C THR A 128 14.99 1.72 2.23
N THR A 129 16.07 2.39 1.88
CA THR A 129 16.09 3.54 0.98
C THR A 129 16.82 3.24 -0.30
N ILE A 130 16.41 3.90 -1.39
CA ILE A 130 16.96 3.71 -2.73
C ILE A 130 17.33 5.07 -3.35
N GLY A 131 18.43 5.06 -4.10
CA GLY A 131 18.90 6.20 -4.87
C GLY A 131 19.53 7.30 -4.01
N GLU A 132 20.06 8.33 -4.67
CA GLU A 132 20.74 9.47 -4.03
C GLU A 132 19.79 10.29 -3.14
N ASN A 133 18.50 10.33 -3.49
CA ASN A 133 17.47 11.06 -2.75
C ASN A 133 16.92 10.29 -1.53
N LYS A 134 17.49 9.12 -1.20
CA LYS A 134 17.05 8.28 -0.08
C LYS A 134 15.54 8.03 -0.07
N VAL A 135 14.99 7.66 -1.21
CA VAL A 135 13.56 7.36 -1.35
C VAL A 135 13.22 6.09 -0.58
N ARG A 136 12.23 6.18 0.29
CA ARG A 136 11.82 5.07 1.17
C ARG A 136 11.07 4.01 0.39
N LEU A 137 11.47 2.75 0.57
CA LEU A 137 10.78 1.60 -0.01
C LEU A 137 9.82 1.02 1.02
N ILE A 138 8.53 1.29 0.84
CA ILE A 138 7.47 0.96 1.79
C ILE A 138 6.64 -0.19 1.22
N ASP A 139 6.57 -1.27 1.97
CA ASP A 139 5.62 -2.33 1.76
C ASP A 139 4.30 -1.95 2.45
N LEU A 140 3.21 -1.96 1.70
CA LEU A 140 1.88 -1.63 2.24
C LEU A 140 1.22 -2.80 2.97
N GLY A 141 1.78 -4.02 2.83
CA GLY A 141 1.24 -5.23 3.44
C GLY A 141 -0.03 -5.73 2.79
N ASP A 142 -0.81 -6.43 3.58
CA ASP A 142 -2.02 -7.12 3.15
C ASP A 142 -3.28 -6.47 3.75
N VAL A 143 -4.40 -6.61 3.08
CA VAL A 143 -5.71 -6.34 3.62
C VAL A 143 -6.40 -7.65 3.98
N VAL A 144 -6.96 -7.70 5.16
CA VAL A 144 -7.74 -8.85 5.63
C VAL A 144 -9.21 -8.62 5.28
N THR A 145 -9.76 -9.49 4.45
CA THR A 145 -11.19 -9.51 4.13
C THR A 145 -11.85 -10.72 4.74
N ALA A 146 -12.99 -10.52 5.39
CA ALA A 146 -13.77 -11.65 5.89
C ALA A 146 -14.62 -12.24 4.76
N SER A 147 -14.54 -13.55 4.55
CA SER A 147 -15.44 -14.30 3.68
C SER A 147 -16.10 -15.40 4.51
N GLY A 148 -17.28 -15.10 5.07
CA GLY A 148 -17.93 -15.95 6.07
C GLY A 148 -17.09 -16.03 7.35
N ASP A 149 -16.80 -17.25 7.82
CA ASP A 149 -15.97 -17.49 9.00
C ASP A 149 -14.46 -17.54 8.71
N THR A 150 -14.05 -17.26 7.46
CA THR A 150 -12.65 -17.33 7.03
C THR A 150 -12.11 -15.93 6.76
N ALA A 151 -10.98 -15.61 7.38
CA ALA A 151 -10.22 -14.42 7.04
C ALA A 151 -9.32 -14.71 5.83
N VAL A 152 -9.38 -13.88 4.81
CA VAL A 152 -8.54 -13.96 3.61
C VAL A 152 -7.62 -12.75 3.57
N GLU A 153 -6.32 -13.00 3.59
CA GLU A 153 -5.30 -11.98 3.42
C GLU A 153 -5.00 -11.80 1.92
N THR A 154 -5.05 -10.58 1.44
CA THR A 154 -4.73 -10.24 0.05
C THR A 154 -3.78 -9.06 0.01
N PRO A 155 -2.67 -9.14 -0.77
CA PRO A 155 -1.76 -8.02 -0.92
C PRO A 155 -2.47 -6.78 -1.46
N ILE A 156 -2.25 -5.64 -0.84
CA ILE A 156 -2.82 -4.34 -1.27
C ILE A 156 -2.36 -4.03 -2.69
N ILE A 157 -1.07 -4.23 -2.99
CA ILE A 157 -0.54 -4.18 -4.35
C ILE A 157 -0.37 -5.62 -4.84
N GLY A 158 -1.47 -6.21 -5.28
CA GLY A 158 -1.51 -7.60 -5.70
C GLY A 158 -0.89 -7.85 -7.08
N LEU A 159 -0.70 -9.14 -7.36
CA LEU A 159 -0.31 -9.59 -8.70
C LEU A 159 -1.51 -9.54 -9.64
N LYS A 160 -1.29 -8.99 -10.81
CA LYS A 160 -2.32 -8.81 -11.84
C LYS A 160 -1.98 -9.63 -13.09
N THR A 161 -3.02 -10.04 -13.79
CA THR A 161 -2.92 -10.61 -15.15
C THR A 161 -3.47 -9.58 -16.11
N ARG A 162 -2.66 -9.16 -17.07
CA ARG A 162 -3.04 -8.09 -18.01
C ARG A 162 -2.61 -8.45 -19.43
N LYS A 163 -3.31 -7.84 -20.40
CA LYS A 163 -2.82 -7.73 -21.76
C LYS A 163 -1.74 -6.66 -21.82
N VAL A 164 -0.58 -7.00 -22.34
CA VAL A 164 0.55 -6.06 -22.47
C VAL A 164 1.12 -6.14 -23.88
N GLY A 165 1.07 -5.05 -24.60
CA GLY A 165 1.50 -5.01 -26.02
C GLY A 165 0.74 -5.99 -26.89
N SER A 166 1.45 -6.90 -27.53
CA SER A 166 0.89 -7.97 -28.37
C SER A 166 0.48 -9.23 -27.60
N GLU A 167 0.92 -9.38 -26.35
CA GLU A 167 0.61 -10.54 -25.52
C GLU A 167 -0.77 -10.37 -24.88
N THR A 168 -1.60 -11.38 -25.02
CA THR A 168 -3.02 -11.33 -24.60
C THR A 168 -3.21 -11.53 -23.09
N SER A 169 -2.25 -12.21 -22.43
CA SER A 169 -2.35 -12.54 -21.01
C SER A 169 -0.97 -12.75 -20.42
N VAL A 170 -0.45 -11.74 -19.74
CA VAL A 170 0.79 -11.82 -18.96
C VAL A 170 0.42 -11.89 -17.49
N THR A 171 0.83 -12.95 -16.81
CA THR A 171 0.58 -13.19 -15.38
C THR A 171 1.75 -12.74 -14.52
N GLY A 172 1.52 -12.58 -13.22
CA GLY A 172 2.57 -12.23 -12.27
C GLY A 172 3.07 -10.79 -12.37
N LEU A 173 2.24 -9.89 -12.90
CA LEU A 173 2.53 -8.47 -13.01
C LEU A 173 2.18 -7.71 -11.73
N THR A 174 3.06 -6.84 -11.29
CA THR A 174 2.82 -5.88 -10.22
C THR A 174 3.14 -4.46 -10.67
N ASP A 175 2.69 -3.48 -9.89
CA ASP A 175 2.89 -2.06 -10.15
C ASP A 175 3.68 -1.44 -8.98
N ILE A 176 4.47 -0.40 -9.26
CA ILE A 176 5.23 0.38 -8.27
C ILE A 176 4.68 1.79 -8.28
N TYR A 177 4.20 2.27 -7.13
CA TYR A 177 3.69 3.62 -6.98
C TYR A 177 4.72 4.50 -6.30
N ALA A 178 5.04 5.62 -6.93
CA ALA A 178 5.93 6.64 -6.38
C ALA A 178 5.10 7.83 -5.90
N VAL A 179 5.32 8.29 -4.68
CA VAL A 179 4.56 9.40 -4.10
C VAL A 179 5.47 10.43 -3.46
N LYS A 180 5.10 11.69 -3.63
CA LYS A 180 5.67 12.83 -2.92
C LYS A 180 4.70 13.29 -1.85
N PHE A 181 5.13 13.27 -0.60
CA PHE A 181 4.33 13.75 0.52
C PHE A 181 4.43 15.27 0.65
N ASP A 182 3.42 15.99 0.16
CA ASP A 182 3.36 17.45 0.26
C ASP A 182 1.89 17.89 0.28
N VAL A 183 1.51 18.59 1.35
CA VAL A 183 0.15 19.11 1.53
C VAL A 183 -0.22 20.17 0.47
N LYS A 184 0.77 20.88 -0.10
CA LYS A 184 0.52 21.96 -1.07
C LYS A 184 0.52 21.47 -2.51
N LYS A 185 1.41 20.53 -2.87
CA LYS A 185 1.67 20.15 -4.28
C LYS A 185 1.74 18.64 -4.51
N GLY A 186 1.64 17.82 -3.46
CA GLY A 186 1.82 16.38 -3.54
C GLY A 186 0.60 15.59 -3.08
N PHE A 187 0.89 14.39 -2.66
CA PHE A 187 -0.05 13.42 -2.10
C PHE A 187 -0.13 13.60 -0.59
N HIS A 188 -1.33 13.66 -0.03
CA HIS A 188 -1.55 13.80 1.40
C HIS A 188 -2.89 13.21 1.83
N GLY A 189 -2.98 12.85 3.09
CA GLY A 189 -4.24 12.44 3.73
C GLY A 189 -5.09 13.65 4.12
N VAL A 190 -6.40 13.47 4.10
CA VAL A 190 -7.40 14.45 4.51
C VAL A 190 -8.38 13.78 5.46
N THR A 191 -8.70 14.42 6.56
CA THR A 191 -9.70 13.98 7.54
C THR A 191 -10.63 15.12 7.89
N LEU A 192 -11.75 14.82 8.55
CA LEU A 192 -12.69 15.82 9.03
C LEU A 192 -12.06 16.69 10.13
N THR A 193 -12.41 17.96 10.14
CA THR A 193 -11.98 18.90 11.17
C THR A 193 -12.45 18.43 12.55
N GLY A 194 -11.51 18.29 13.49
CA GLY A 194 -11.80 17.84 14.84
C GLY A 194 -11.79 16.31 15.02
N SER A 195 -11.57 15.52 13.96
CA SER A 195 -11.37 14.08 14.06
C SER A 195 -9.88 13.74 14.09
N SER A 196 -9.51 12.77 14.91
CA SER A 196 -8.16 12.19 14.93
C SER A 196 -7.89 11.21 13.77
N GLY A 197 -8.88 11.05 12.86
CA GLY A 197 -8.84 10.08 11.76
C GLY A 197 -9.48 8.74 12.14
N VAL A 198 -9.20 8.21 13.32
CA VAL A 198 -9.82 6.99 13.85
C VAL A 198 -10.54 7.34 15.14
N ASN A 199 -11.82 7.05 15.21
CA ASN A 199 -12.67 7.21 16.39
C ASN A 199 -13.05 5.83 16.92
N THR A 200 -12.92 5.63 18.22
CA THR A 200 -13.34 4.38 18.87
C THR A 200 -14.50 4.65 19.81
N TYR A 201 -15.56 3.91 19.64
CA TYR A 201 -16.75 3.95 20.48
C TYR A 201 -16.79 2.69 21.34
N LEU A 202 -16.60 2.89 22.65
CA LEU A 202 -16.60 1.78 23.60
C LEU A 202 -18.03 1.25 23.83
N PRO A 203 -18.18 -0.04 24.13
CA PRO A 203 -19.48 -0.61 24.47
C PRO A 203 -20.09 0.04 25.73
N ASP A 204 -21.37 0.41 25.66
CA ASP A 204 -22.11 0.84 26.84
C ASP A 204 -22.58 -0.38 27.65
N PHE A 205 -21.97 -0.58 28.82
CA PHE A 205 -22.32 -1.68 29.72
C PHE A 205 -23.61 -1.45 30.51
N ASN A 206 -24.16 -0.23 30.50
CA ASN A 206 -25.43 0.09 31.17
C ASN A 206 -26.66 -0.30 30.33
N THR A 207 -26.48 -0.45 29.01
CA THR A 207 -27.56 -0.89 28.14
C THR A 207 -27.93 -2.35 28.44
N PRO A 208 -29.25 -2.70 28.61
CA PRO A 208 -29.65 -4.09 28.81
C PRO A 208 -29.31 -4.97 27.62
N GLY A 209 -28.88 -6.21 27.88
CA GLY A 209 -28.59 -7.20 26.85
C GLY A 209 -27.27 -7.92 27.08
N ALA A 210 -27.18 -9.15 26.58
CA ALA A 210 -26.01 -10.00 26.72
C ALA A 210 -24.89 -9.67 25.73
N VAL A 211 -25.21 -9.02 24.61
CA VAL A 211 -24.26 -8.62 23.56
C VAL A 211 -23.95 -7.13 23.70
N LYS A 212 -22.67 -6.83 23.82
CA LYS A 212 -22.15 -5.45 23.83
C LYS A 212 -21.43 -5.18 22.52
N LYS A 213 -21.70 -4.04 21.89
CA LYS A 213 -21.09 -3.64 20.64
C LYS A 213 -20.17 -2.43 20.86
N GLY A 214 -18.92 -2.54 20.44
CA GLY A 214 -18.05 -1.41 20.24
C GLY A 214 -17.88 -1.16 18.73
N GLU A 215 -17.61 0.07 18.36
CA GLU A 215 -17.44 0.47 16.97
C GLU A 215 -16.11 1.21 16.81
N VAL A 216 -15.46 0.99 15.67
CA VAL A 216 -14.31 1.77 15.22
C VAL A 216 -14.70 2.42 13.90
N GLU A 217 -14.66 3.74 13.87
CA GLU A 217 -14.97 4.55 12.70
C GLU A 217 -13.69 5.23 12.20
N MET A 218 -13.46 5.17 10.89
CA MET A 218 -12.39 5.92 10.25
C MET A 218 -12.96 6.79 9.13
N VAL A 219 -12.82 8.12 9.27
CA VAL A 219 -13.25 9.08 8.27
C VAL A 219 -12.02 9.81 7.73
N ALA A 220 -11.47 9.26 6.68
CA ALA A 220 -10.28 9.80 6.03
C ALA A 220 -10.34 9.53 4.53
N CYS A 221 -9.68 10.35 3.76
CA CYS A 221 -9.45 10.15 2.33
C CYS A 221 -8.05 10.60 1.95
N VAL A 222 -7.67 10.42 0.70
CA VAL A 222 -6.42 10.93 0.14
C VAL A 222 -6.70 11.96 -0.93
N ALA A 223 -5.81 12.93 -1.07
CA ALA A 223 -5.88 13.93 -2.11
C ALA A 223 -4.53 14.04 -2.83
N LEU A 224 -4.60 14.11 -4.16
CA LEU A 224 -3.48 14.39 -5.03
C LEU A 224 -3.73 15.73 -5.72
N LYS A 225 -3.06 16.80 -5.26
CA LYS A 225 -3.27 18.15 -5.79
C LYS A 225 -2.57 18.38 -7.13
N ASN A 226 -1.48 17.69 -7.37
CA ASN A 226 -0.73 17.77 -8.63
C ASN A 226 -0.43 16.35 -9.10
N THR A 227 -0.85 16.03 -10.32
CA THR A 227 -0.60 14.71 -10.93
C THR A 227 0.88 14.35 -11.02
N LYS A 228 1.79 15.36 -11.06
CA LYS A 228 3.23 15.12 -10.98
C LYS A 228 3.74 14.77 -9.58
N GLY A 229 2.93 14.93 -8.55
CA GLY A 229 3.26 14.54 -7.17
C GLY A 229 3.11 13.04 -6.88
N ALA A 230 2.62 12.28 -7.85
CA ALA A 230 2.59 10.83 -7.81
C ALA A 230 2.84 10.24 -9.18
N GLY A 231 3.24 8.98 -9.24
CA GLY A 231 3.46 8.28 -10.50
C GLY A 231 3.42 6.77 -10.30
N VAL A 232 3.32 6.04 -11.38
CA VAL A 232 3.28 4.58 -11.36
C VAL A 232 4.15 3.99 -12.46
N LEU A 233 4.92 2.96 -12.11
CA LEU A 233 5.58 2.08 -13.05
C LEU A 233 4.76 0.80 -13.14
N ARG A 234 4.12 0.62 -14.30
CA ARG A 234 3.22 -0.50 -14.56
C ARG A 234 3.98 -1.74 -15.03
N ASN A 235 3.33 -2.88 -14.85
CA ASN A 235 3.67 -4.14 -15.51
C ASN A 235 5.11 -4.60 -15.24
N VAL A 236 5.47 -4.74 -13.97
CA VAL A 236 6.71 -5.43 -13.58
C VAL A 236 6.37 -6.88 -13.27
N LYS A 237 6.89 -7.82 -14.08
CA LYS A 237 6.67 -9.25 -13.90
C LYS A 237 7.67 -9.81 -12.88
N ILE A 238 7.15 -10.44 -11.83
CA ILE A 238 7.96 -10.97 -10.72
C ILE A 238 7.78 -12.48 -10.50
N LEU A 239 6.74 -13.06 -11.11
CA LEU A 239 6.45 -14.50 -11.11
C LEU A 239 6.26 -15.04 -12.53
#